data_5dfc9bc0322e1436edddced34cd6693c
#
_entry.id   5dfc9bc0322e1436edddced34cd6693c
#
_cell.length_a   1.000
_cell.length_b   1.000
_cell.length_c   1.000
_cell.angle_alpha   90.00
_cell.angle_beta   90.00
_cell.angle_gamma   90.00
#
_symmetry.space_group_name_H-M   'P 1'
#
loop_
_entity.id
_entity.type
_entity.pdbx_description
1 polymer ?
#
loop_
_entity_poly.entity_id
_entity_poly.type
_entity_poly.pdbx_seq_one_letter_code
_entity_poly.pdbx_strand_id
1 'polypeptide(L)'
;MYKRQAVSEIGAISEKRINYFMNGAEDKIPQFCALNPGLESGFMLAHVTTAALASENKTLSHPASIDSISTSAGMEDFVSMAPWSANKCLKIIDNVSSILAIELMVAANVNFRFHSNYNSSPHLSNLMKLFQEQDILTKKDVPFHEIIEVVISLIKNEKILQNIKKTLKLK
;
A
#
# COMPACT_ATOMS: atom_id res chain seq x y z
N MET A 1 -20.06 -4.31 -9.63
CA MET A 1 -19.54 -5.64 -9.28
C MET A 1 -18.01 -5.69 -9.45
N TYR A 2 -17.43 -5.31 -10.57
CA TYR A 2 -16.00 -5.44 -10.89
C TYR A 2 -15.06 -4.45 -10.20
N LYS A 3 -15.54 -3.33 -9.65
CA LYS A 3 -14.68 -2.32 -9.01
C LYS A 3 -13.86 -2.88 -7.85
N ARG A 4 -14.43 -3.76 -7.04
CA ARG A 4 -13.73 -4.39 -5.91
C ARG A 4 -12.56 -5.25 -6.36
N GLN A 5 -12.78 -6.08 -7.38
CA GLN A 5 -11.74 -6.94 -7.94
C GLN A 5 -10.61 -6.08 -8.51
N ALA A 6 -10.95 -5.06 -9.32
CA ALA A 6 -9.95 -4.17 -9.89
C ALA A 6 -9.11 -3.44 -8.82
N VAL A 7 -9.73 -2.93 -7.75
CA VAL A 7 -9.00 -2.29 -6.65
C VAL A 7 -8.15 -3.32 -5.89
N SER A 8 -8.66 -4.53 -5.65
CA SER A 8 -7.90 -5.61 -5.00
C SER A 8 -6.64 -5.98 -5.79
N GLU A 9 -6.69 -5.98 -7.14
CA GLU A 9 -5.53 -6.26 -7.99
C GLU A 9 -4.43 -5.20 -7.84
N ILE A 10 -4.78 -3.93 -7.65
CA ILE A 10 -3.79 -2.87 -7.35
C ILE A 10 -3.00 -3.23 -6.08
N GLY A 11 -3.69 -3.65 -5.03
CA GLY A 11 -3.05 -4.09 -3.80
C GLY A 11 -2.20 -5.35 -3.99
N ALA A 12 -2.67 -6.31 -4.79
CA ALA A 12 -1.93 -7.53 -5.07
C ALA A 12 -0.63 -7.27 -5.85
N ILE A 13 -0.65 -6.40 -6.85
CA ILE A 13 0.55 -5.99 -7.59
C ILE A 13 1.53 -5.24 -6.66
N SER A 14 1.03 -4.34 -5.83
CA SER A 14 1.83 -3.60 -4.85
C SER A 14 2.52 -4.55 -3.87
N GLU A 15 1.81 -5.54 -3.32
CA GLU A 15 2.40 -6.56 -2.45
C GLU A 15 3.51 -7.33 -3.16
N LYS A 16 3.35 -7.70 -4.44
CA LYS A 16 4.40 -8.40 -5.21
C LYS A 16 5.65 -7.53 -5.40
N ARG A 17 5.51 -6.22 -5.58
CA ARG A 17 6.67 -5.32 -5.67
C ARG A 17 7.39 -5.21 -4.32
N ILE A 18 6.66 -5.17 -3.22
CA ILE A 18 7.27 -5.22 -1.88
C ILE A 18 8.01 -6.55 -1.68
N ASN A 19 7.38 -7.68 -2.01
CA ASN A 19 8.00 -9.00 -1.91
C ASN A 19 9.30 -9.10 -2.72
N TYR A 20 9.37 -8.47 -3.89
CA TYR A 20 10.60 -8.41 -4.69
C TYR A 20 11.76 -7.78 -3.90
N PHE A 21 11.52 -6.67 -3.21
CA PHE A 21 12.54 -6.05 -2.35
C PHE A 21 12.90 -6.93 -1.14
N MET A 22 11.93 -7.63 -0.55
CA MET A 22 12.17 -8.48 0.63
C MET A 22 13.07 -9.68 0.32
N ASN A 23 13.04 -10.18 -0.90
CA ASN A 23 13.89 -11.29 -1.34
C ASN A 23 15.34 -10.88 -1.65
N GLY A 24 15.67 -9.60 -1.54
CA GLY A 24 16.96 -9.07 -1.97
C GLY A 24 16.98 -8.84 -3.47
N ALA A 25 16.89 -7.58 -3.87
CA ALA A 25 16.89 -7.20 -5.28
C ALA A 25 18.32 -6.90 -5.74
N GLU A 26 18.74 -7.49 -6.87
CA GLU A 26 19.92 -7.12 -7.63
C GLU A 26 21.27 -7.18 -6.87
N ASP A 27 21.53 -8.16 -6.04
CA ASP A 27 22.78 -8.34 -5.27
C ASP A 27 23.25 -7.11 -4.45
N LYS A 28 22.52 -5.99 -4.54
CA LYS A 28 22.84 -4.71 -3.88
C LYS A 28 21.92 -4.40 -2.70
N ILE A 29 20.74 -4.98 -2.68
CA ILE A 29 19.76 -4.78 -1.63
C ILE A 29 19.67 -6.08 -0.83
N PRO A 30 20.07 -6.10 0.44
CA PRO A 30 20.00 -7.30 1.25
C PRO A 30 18.55 -7.68 1.53
N GLN A 31 18.32 -8.96 1.89
CA GLN A 31 17.01 -9.45 2.28
C GLN A 31 16.36 -8.56 3.34
N PHE A 32 15.05 -8.39 3.23
CA PHE A 32 14.24 -7.50 4.07
C PHE A 32 14.66 -6.03 4.03
N CYS A 33 15.55 -5.65 3.10
CA CYS A 33 16.18 -4.33 3.03
C CYS A 33 16.83 -3.90 4.37
N ALA A 34 17.32 -4.87 5.13
CA ALA A 34 18.00 -4.64 6.40
C ALA A 34 19.41 -4.06 6.17
N LEU A 35 19.82 -3.08 6.97
CA LEU A 35 21.18 -2.53 6.90
C LEU A 35 22.20 -3.49 7.51
N ASN A 36 21.81 -4.21 8.56
CA ASN A 36 22.62 -5.21 9.25
C ASN A 36 21.89 -6.56 9.25
N PRO A 37 21.92 -7.32 8.13
CA PRO A 37 21.25 -8.62 8.06
C PRO A 37 21.69 -9.56 9.19
N GLY A 38 20.72 -10.21 9.83
CA GLY A 38 20.96 -11.09 10.97
C GLY A 38 20.85 -10.40 12.34
N LEU A 39 20.98 -9.08 12.41
CA LEU A 39 20.72 -8.29 13.62
C LEU A 39 19.41 -7.52 13.53
N GLU A 40 19.04 -7.09 12.33
CA GLU A 40 17.84 -6.32 12.05
C GLU A 40 16.84 -7.16 11.23
N SER A 41 15.56 -6.97 11.50
CA SER A 41 14.48 -7.58 10.72
C SER A 41 14.10 -6.76 9.48
N GLY A 42 14.60 -5.54 9.35
CA GLY A 42 14.25 -4.64 8.26
C GLY A 42 12.75 -4.46 8.10
N PHE A 43 12.26 -4.53 6.87
CA PHE A 43 10.84 -4.35 6.55
C PHE A 43 10.03 -5.66 6.54
N MET A 44 10.54 -6.74 7.12
CA MET A 44 9.88 -8.05 7.13
C MET A 44 8.44 -7.98 7.67
N LEU A 45 8.22 -7.35 8.82
CA LEU A 45 6.87 -7.24 9.42
C LEU A 45 5.93 -6.35 8.59
N ALA A 46 6.45 -5.30 7.97
CA ALA A 46 5.67 -4.47 7.06
C ALA A 46 5.19 -5.29 5.85
N HIS A 47 6.05 -6.15 5.29
CA HIS A 47 5.65 -7.07 4.21
C HIS A 47 4.61 -8.10 4.67
N VAL A 48 4.78 -8.72 5.82
CA VAL A 48 3.78 -9.66 6.38
C VAL A 48 2.41 -8.98 6.52
N THR A 49 2.39 -7.72 6.94
CA THR A 49 1.16 -6.93 7.01
C THR A 49 0.51 -6.76 5.62
N THR A 50 1.30 -6.45 4.59
CA THR A 50 0.74 -6.32 3.22
C THR A 50 0.22 -7.65 2.67
N ALA A 51 0.88 -8.76 2.98
CA ALA A 51 0.43 -10.09 2.58
C ALA A 51 -0.90 -10.46 3.25
N ALA A 52 -1.06 -10.15 4.53
CA ALA A 52 -2.32 -10.35 5.26
C ALA A 52 -3.47 -9.52 4.66
N LEU A 53 -3.25 -8.22 4.40
CA LEU A 53 -4.23 -7.33 3.79
C LEU A 53 -4.60 -7.76 2.36
N ALA A 54 -3.62 -8.19 1.56
CA ALA A 54 -3.86 -8.71 0.22
C ALA A 54 -4.68 -10.01 0.25
N SER A 55 -4.46 -10.88 1.24
CA SER A 55 -5.25 -12.09 1.46
C SER A 55 -6.69 -11.76 1.87
N GLU A 56 -6.89 -10.82 2.78
CA GLU A 56 -8.22 -10.33 3.17
C GLU A 56 -8.97 -9.77 1.95
N ASN A 57 -8.30 -8.99 1.12
CA ASN A 57 -8.89 -8.42 -0.09
C ASN A 57 -9.39 -9.50 -1.07
N LYS A 58 -8.71 -10.64 -1.20
CA LYS A 58 -9.20 -11.76 -2.01
C LYS A 58 -10.54 -12.28 -1.49
N THR A 59 -10.68 -12.46 -0.19
CA THR A 59 -11.93 -12.90 0.44
C THR A 59 -13.04 -11.84 0.24
N LEU A 60 -12.74 -10.57 0.48
CA LEU A 60 -13.69 -9.48 0.27
C LEU A 60 -14.12 -9.29 -1.19
N SER A 61 -13.31 -9.76 -2.15
CA SER A 61 -13.60 -9.69 -3.58
C SER A 61 -14.67 -10.66 -4.05
N HIS A 62 -15.07 -11.64 -3.24
CA HIS A 62 -16.17 -12.53 -3.58
C HIS A 62 -17.46 -11.75 -3.87
N PRO A 63 -18.19 -12.09 -4.97
CA PRO A 63 -19.41 -11.39 -5.35
C PRO A 63 -20.49 -11.47 -4.26
N ALA A 64 -21.09 -10.33 -3.90
CA ALA A 64 -22.27 -10.30 -3.03
C ALA A 64 -23.56 -10.57 -3.82
N SER A 65 -23.48 -10.58 -5.16
CA SER A 65 -24.62 -10.85 -6.04
C SER A 65 -25.04 -12.32 -6.13
N ILE A 66 -24.23 -13.22 -5.53
CA ILE A 66 -24.58 -14.65 -5.43
C ILE A 66 -25.48 -14.94 -4.22
N ASP A 67 -25.74 -13.93 -3.41
CA ASP A 67 -26.48 -14.04 -2.17
C ASP A 67 -27.78 -13.24 -2.27
N SER A 68 -28.89 -13.88 -1.96
CA SER A 68 -30.21 -13.28 -1.89
C SER A 68 -31.06 -14.02 -0.88
N ILE A 69 -31.77 -13.26 -0.05
CA ILE A 69 -32.63 -13.79 1.00
C ILE A 69 -33.99 -13.14 0.88
N SER A 70 -35.06 -13.97 0.89
CA SER A 70 -36.43 -13.46 0.88
C SER A 70 -36.71 -12.63 2.14
N THR A 71 -37.37 -11.50 1.95
CA THR A 71 -37.73 -10.56 3.02
C THR A 71 -39.19 -10.13 2.94
N SER A 72 -39.65 -9.25 3.87
CA SER A 72 -40.98 -8.65 3.83
C SER A 72 -42.10 -9.72 3.81
N ALA A 73 -41.94 -10.79 4.62
CA ALA A 73 -42.90 -11.91 4.70
C ALA A 73 -43.16 -12.58 3.32
N GLY A 74 -42.12 -12.69 2.50
CA GLY A 74 -42.23 -13.30 1.17
C GLY A 74 -42.71 -12.36 0.06
N MET A 75 -42.86 -11.08 0.33
CA MET A 75 -43.24 -10.09 -0.69
C MET A 75 -42.04 -9.70 -1.58
N GLU A 76 -40.82 -9.89 -1.09
CA GLU A 76 -39.59 -9.67 -1.85
C GLU A 76 -38.79 -10.99 -1.91
N ASP A 77 -38.78 -11.64 -3.06
CA ASP A 77 -38.16 -12.95 -3.24
C ASP A 77 -36.67 -12.86 -3.60
N PHE A 78 -36.29 -11.80 -4.28
CA PHE A 78 -34.93 -11.57 -4.77
C PHE A 78 -34.41 -10.20 -4.36
N VAL A 79 -33.76 -10.13 -3.21
CA VAL A 79 -33.26 -8.88 -2.62
C VAL A 79 -31.82 -8.61 -3.04
N SER A 80 -31.53 -7.37 -3.43
CA SER A 80 -30.19 -6.95 -3.79
C SER A 80 -29.31 -6.79 -2.56
N MET A 81 -28.14 -7.46 -2.54
CA MET A 81 -27.08 -7.29 -1.53
C MET A 81 -26.07 -6.19 -1.90
N ALA A 82 -26.53 -5.16 -2.64
CA ALA A 82 -25.68 -4.03 -3.06
C ALA A 82 -25.06 -3.24 -1.89
N PRO A 83 -25.75 -2.97 -0.76
CA PRO A 83 -25.13 -2.30 0.40
C PRO A 83 -23.96 -3.08 0.96
N TRP A 84 -24.09 -4.40 1.09
CA TRP A 84 -22.99 -5.26 1.53
C TRP A 84 -21.81 -5.22 0.54
N SER A 85 -22.10 -5.23 -0.76
CA SER A 85 -21.11 -5.07 -1.80
C SER A 85 -20.34 -3.74 -1.69
N ALA A 86 -21.03 -2.65 -1.36
CA ALA A 86 -20.42 -1.34 -1.16
C ALA A 86 -19.51 -1.31 0.06
N ASN A 87 -19.97 -1.86 1.20
CA ASN A 87 -19.16 -1.96 2.42
C ASN A 87 -17.88 -2.76 2.22
N LYS A 88 -17.94 -3.89 1.50
CA LYS A 88 -16.75 -4.65 1.13
C LYS A 88 -15.79 -3.82 0.27
N CYS A 89 -16.31 -2.99 -0.64
CA CYS A 89 -15.47 -2.11 -1.48
C CYS A 89 -14.73 -1.05 -0.64
N LEU A 90 -15.39 -0.42 0.32
CA LEU A 90 -14.76 0.53 1.23
C LEU A 90 -13.62 -0.11 2.02
N LYS A 91 -13.85 -1.30 2.56
CA LYS A 91 -12.81 -2.04 3.29
C LYS A 91 -11.61 -2.38 2.41
N ILE A 92 -11.84 -2.81 1.15
CA ILE A 92 -10.76 -3.08 0.19
C ILE A 92 -9.97 -1.80 -0.11
N ILE A 93 -10.63 -0.65 -0.27
CA ILE A 93 -9.97 0.64 -0.51
C ILE A 93 -9.05 1.01 0.66
N ASP A 94 -9.50 0.84 1.90
CA ASP A 94 -8.68 1.10 3.08
C ASP A 94 -7.47 0.16 3.15
N ASN A 95 -7.67 -1.13 2.91
CA ASN A 95 -6.59 -2.11 2.86
C ASN A 95 -5.57 -1.78 1.76
N VAL A 96 -6.04 -1.45 0.56
CA VAL A 96 -5.16 -1.09 -0.56
C VAL A 96 -4.41 0.22 -0.28
N SER A 97 -5.04 1.19 0.36
CA SER A 97 -4.36 2.43 0.80
C SER A 97 -3.20 2.12 1.74
N SER A 98 -3.40 1.18 2.67
CA SER A 98 -2.34 0.73 3.60
C SER A 98 -1.23 -0.02 2.86
N ILE A 99 -1.56 -0.91 1.94
CA ILE A 99 -0.56 -1.63 1.12
C ILE A 99 0.28 -0.65 0.30
N LEU A 100 -0.35 0.33 -0.35
CA LEU A 100 0.34 1.38 -1.13
C LEU A 100 1.23 2.26 -0.26
N ALA A 101 0.78 2.58 0.96
CA ALA A 101 1.58 3.35 1.92
C ALA A 101 2.84 2.59 2.32
N ILE A 102 2.73 1.28 2.57
CA ILE A 102 3.87 0.42 2.88
C ILE A 102 4.80 0.32 1.67
N GLU A 103 4.28 0.16 0.45
CA GLU A 103 5.12 0.15 -0.76
C GLU A 103 5.92 1.45 -0.90
N LEU A 104 5.26 2.61 -0.75
CA LEU A 104 5.93 3.92 -0.81
C LEU A 104 6.99 4.08 0.27
N MET A 105 6.70 3.67 1.51
CA MET A 105 7.64 3.70 2.61
C MET A 105 8.86 2.82 2.31
N VAL A 106 8.64 1.58 1.88
CA VAL A 106 9.73 0.64 1.56
C VAL A 106 10.58 1.17 0.41
N ALA A 107 9.96 1.56 -0.72
CA ALA A 107 10.67 2.05 -1.90
C ALA A 107 11.50 3.32 -1.60
N ALA A 108 10.95 4.26 -0.82
CA ALA A 108 11.66 5.47 -0.41
C ALA A 108 12.85 5.14 0.48
N ASN A 109 12.69 4.22 1.44
CA ASN A 109 13.78 3.80 2.30
C ASN A 109 14.85 2.98 1.56
N VAL A 110 14.47 2.15 0.60
CA VAL A 110 15.44 1.47 -0.28
C VAL A 110 16.26 2.48 -1.07
N ASN A 111 15.62 3.47 -1.67
CA ASN A 111 16.33 4.56 -2.35
C ASN A 111 17.28 5.29 -1.40
N PHE A 112 16.81 5.66 -0.22
CA PHE A 112 17.60 6.39 0.77
C PHE A 112 18.78 5.58 1.33
N ARG A 113 18.59 4.29 1.59
CA ARG A 113 19.60 3.41 2.21
C ARG A 113 20.65 2.92 1.22
N PHE A 114 20.25 2.55 0.01
CA PHE A 114 21.09 1.80 -0.93
C PHE A 114 21.37 2.52 -2.25
N HIS A 115 20.59 3.55 -2.59
CA HIS A 115 20.71 4.27 -3.86
C HIS A 115 20.99 5.77 -3.71
N SER A 116 21.42 6.23 -2.55
CA SER A 116 21.69 7.64 -2.26
C SER A 116 22.76 8.27 -3.18
N ASN A 117 23.61 7.47 -3.81
CA ASN A 117 24.66 7.93 -4.73
C ASN A 117 24.16 8.17 -6.16
N TYR A 118 22.90 7.83 -6.46
CA TYR A 118 22.33 8.05 -7.79
C TYR A 118 21.52 9.33 -7.84
N ASN A 119 21.64 10.06 -8.95
CA ASN A 119 20.84 11.25 -9.19
C ASN A 119 19.38 10.86 -9.50
N SER A 120 18.48 11.24 -8.65
CA SER A 120 17.05 11.09 -8.87
C SER A 120 16.49 12.19 -9.77
N SER A 121 15.38 11.92 -10.46
CA SER A 121 14.66 12.97 -11.19
C SER A 121 14.22 14.10 -10.22
N PRO A 122 14.01 15.34 -10.71
CA PRO A 122 13.58 16.45 -9.85
C PRO A 122 12.30 16.13 -9.07
N HIS A 123 11.37 15.37 -9.67
CA HIS A 123 10.10 14.98 -9.04
C HIS A 123 10.33 14.02 -7.88
N LEU A 124 11.18 13.00 -8.10
CA LEU A 124 11.52 12.04 -7.06
C LEU A 124 12.32 12.73 -5.93
N SER A 125 13.25 13.63 -6.28
CA SER A 125 14.02 14.39 -5.29
C SER A 125 13.11 15.25 -4.40
N ASN A 126 12.06 15.86 -4.94
CA ASN A 126 11.10 16.62 -4.14
C ASN A 126 10.22 15.74 -3.27
N LEU A 127 9.82 14.58 -3.76
CA LEU A 127 9.10 13.58 -2.96
C LEU A 127 9.97 13.06 -1.80
N MET A 128 11.24 12.79 -2.06
CA MET A 128 12.19 12.36 -1.02
C MET A 128 12.42 13.44 0.04
N LYS A 129 12.44 14.72 -0.33
CA LYS A 129 12.47 15.86 0.64
C LYS A 129 11.23 15.86 1.50
N LEU A 130 10.03 15.75 0.90
CA LEU A 130 8.79 15.64 1.67
C LEU A 130 8.84 14.48 2.67
N PHE A 131 9.34 13.33 2.27
CA PHE A 131 9.46 12.15 3.15
C PHE A 131 10.49 12.35 4.25
N GLN A 132 11.56 13.08 3.99
CA GLN A 132 12.55 13.45 5.00
C GLN A 132 11.97 14.43 6.02
N GLU A 133 11.21 15.44 5.59
CA GLU A 133 10.53 16.40 6.45
C GLU A 133 9.45 15.76 7.35
N GLN A 134 8.95 14.60 6.98
CA GLN A 134 7.93 13.84 7.72
C GLN A 134 8.52 12.65 8.50
N ASP A 135 9.86 12.57 8.64
CA ASP A 135 10.58 11.50 9.34
C ASP A 135 10.25 10.07 8.86
N ILE A 136 9.87 9.94 7.58
CA ILE A 136 9.55 8.64 6.97
C ILE A 136 10.81 7.83 6.66
N LEU A 137 11.94 8.53 6.38
CA LEU A 137 13.21 7.91 6.01
C LEU A 137 14.00 7.54 7.26
N THR A 138 14.38 6.27 7.38
CA THR A 138 15.10 5.75 8.56
C THR A 138 16.30 4.91 8.19
N LYS A 139 17.37 4.98 8.99
CA LYS A 139 18.55 4.11 8.94
C LYS A 139 18.55 3.03 10.02
N LYS A 140 17.49 2.92 10.79
CA LYS A 140 17.37 1.93 11.89
C LYS A 140 16.03 1.23 11.78
N ASP A 141 15.95 0.04 12.36
CA ASP A 141 14.66 -0.60 12.63
C ASP A 141 13.92 0.22 13.68
N VAL A 142 12.69 0.58 13.35
CA VAL A 142 11.78 1.36 14.20
C VAL A 142 10.38 0.76 14.13
N PRO A 143 9.48 1.08 15.05
CA PRO A 143 8.07 0.73 14.91
C PRO A 143 7.47 1.41 13.68
N PHE A 144 7.20 0.65 12.61
CA PHE A 144 6.76 1.21 11.34
C PHE A 144 5.32 1.67 11.32
N HIS A 145 4.49 1.30 12.30
CA HIS A 145 3.07 1.64 12.31
C HIS A 145 2.81 3.15 12.26
N GLU A 146 3.57 3.95 13.01
CA GLU A 146 3.45 5.41 13.00
C GLU A 146 3.82 6.01 11.63
N ILE A 147 4.89 5.51 11.03
CA ILE A 147 5.33 5.94 9.70
C ILE A 147 4.28 5.58 8.65
N ILE A 148 3.71 4.38 8.72
CA ILE A 148 2.65 3.93 7.80
C ILE A 148 1.43 4.84 7.90
N GLU A 149 0.99 5.21 9.11
CA GLU A 149 -0.14 6.13 9.32
C GLU A 149 0.14 7.52 8.72
N VAL A 150 1.36 8.04 8.87
CA VAL A 150 1.76 9.31 8.23
C VAL A 150 1.65 9.19 6.71
N VAL A 151 2.17 8.11 6.10
CA VAL A 151 2.11 7.93 4.64
C VAL A 151 0.66 7.76 4.17
N ILE A 152 -0.18 7.00 4.89
CA ILE A 152 -1.62 6.89 4.60
C ILE A 152 -2.27 8.28 4.59
N SER A 153 -1.97 9.11 5.60
CA SER A 153 -2.46 10.49 5.67
C SER A 153 -2.02 11.33 4.47
N LEU A 154 -0.76 11.21 4.05
CA LEU A 154 -0.24 11.93 2.87
C LEU A 154 -0.94 11.50 1.58
N ILE A 155 -1.29 10.21 1.45
CA ILE A 155 -2.07 9.69 0.31
C ILE A 155 -3.50 10.24 0.37
N LYS A 156 -4.21 10.06 1.47
CA LYS A 156 -5.62 10.47 1.63
C LYS A 156 -5.83 11.97 1.47
N ASN A 157 -4.87 12.79 1.91
CA ASN A 157 -4.89 14.24 1.78
C ASN A 157 -4.29 14.76 0.46
N GLU A 158 -4.01 13.88 -0.49
CA GLU A 158 -3.42 14.19 -1.80
C GLU A 158 -2.09 14.95 -1.76
N LYS A 159 -1.40 15.02 -0.62
CA LYS A 159 -0.15 15.80 -0.47
C LYS A 159 0.96 15.27 -1.38
N ILE A 160 1.04 13.95 -1.57
CA ILE A 160 2.00 13.31 -2.50
C ILE A 160 1.69 13.76 -3.93
N LEU A 161 0.42 13.67 -4.35
CA LEU A 161 -0.01 14.08 -5.70
C LEU A 161 0.23 15.57 -5.95
N GLN A 162 -0.07 16.42 -4.99
CA GLN A 162 0.18 17.87 -5.07
C GLN A 162 1.67 18.18 -5.16
N ASN A 163 2.53 17.49 -4.41
CA ASN A 163 3.98 17.63 -4.47
C ASN A 163 4.51 17.30 -5.86
N ILE A 164 4.06 16.19 -6.45
CA ILE A 164 4.45 15.77 -7.79
C ILE A 164 3.92 16.75 -8.86
N LYS A 165 2.66 17.20 -8.77
CA LYS A 165 2.06 18.14 -9.73
C LYS A 165 2.76 19.50 -9.77
N LYS A 166 3.27 20.00 -8.64
CA LYS A 166 4.04 21.25 -8.60
C LYS A 166 5.27 21.22 -9.50
N THR A 167 5.87 20.06 -9.68
CA THR A 167 7.06 19.88 -10.51
C THR A 167 6.75 19.47 -11.94
N LEU A 168 5.67 18.76 -12.18
CA LEU A 168 5.33 18.21 -13.50
C LEU A 168 4.58 19.21 -14.39
N LYS A 169 4.34 20.43 -14.16
CA LYS A 169 3.58 21.34 -15.03
C LYS A 169 2.53 20.57 -15.89
N LEU A 170 1.87 19.60 -15.29
CA LEU A 170 0.80 18.86 -15.96
C LEU A 170 -0.35 19.86 -16.18
N LYS A 171 -0.63 20.11 -17.46
CA LYS A 171 -1.82 20.84 -17.89
C LYS A 171 -3.09 20.07 -17.59
#